data_0c0c73f74783d5c8c2ee4aede2096536
#
_entry.id   0c0c73f74783d5c8c2ee4aede2096536
#
_cell.length_a   1.000
_cell.length_b   1.000
_cell.length_c   1.000
_cell.angle_alpha   90.00
_cell.angle_beta   90.00
_cell.angle_gamma   90.00
#
_symmetry.space_group_name_H-M   'P 1'
#
loop_
_entity.id
_entity.type
_entity.pdbx_description
1 polymer ?
#
loop_
_entity_poly.entity_id
_entity_poly.type
_entity_poly.pdbx_seq_one_letter_code
_entity_poly.pdbx_strand_id
1 'polypeptide(L)'
;MAFSSGMSADFAELDYRQTPLGDLVLRRRRLRNLDGIEVFEVKLGEDFLMSSLFHEVEVALADLGIARLEGGDFDVVVGGLGLGYTARAALKNSSVRSLVVIDFLQPVIDWHQQGLVPLGKEITADARCRLVHGDFFALAADPGRGFDPFTPSRRFHAVLLDIDHSPKNLLHERHADFYAEAGLRRLASQIYPGGVFALWSDDAPDPEFLAVLGKVFTGCEAQVVRFHNPLLEKDSASTVYLARR
;
A
#
# COMPACT_ATOMS: atom_id res chain seq x y z
N MET A 1 -33.02 8.94 -22.51
CA MET A 1 -32.43 7.75 -23.23
C MET A 1 -31.44 7.14 -22.28
N ALA A 2 -31.76 5.95 -21.75
CA ALA A 2 -30.88 5.24 -20.84
C ALA A 2 -29.74 4.61 -21.69
N PHE A 3 -28.51 5.04 -21.45
CA PHE A 3 -27.33 4.34 -21.99
C PHE A 3 -27.22 2.99 -21.28
N SER A 4 -27.61 1.94 -21.97
CA SER A 4 -27.28 0.56 -21.60
C SER A 4 -25.76 0.43 -21.70
N SER A 5 -25.05 0.47 -20.57
CA SER A 5 -23.64 0.09 -20.49
C SER A 5 -23.55 -1.40 -20.83
N GLY A 6 -23.08 -1.69 -22.05
CA GLY A 6 -22.86 -3.05 -22.51
C GLY A 6 -21.78 -3.72 -21.68
N MET A 7 -22.18 -4.43 -20.62
CA MET A 7 -21.30 -5.36 -19.90
C MET A 7 -20.93 -6.50 -20.85
N SER A 8 -19.72 -6.50 -21.42
CA SER A 8 -19.21 -7.70 -22.07
C SER A 8 -18.80 -8.70 -20.99
N ALA A 9 -18.88 -10.00 -21.30
CA ALA A 9 -18.42 -11.04 -20.36
C ALA A 9 -16.94 -10.86 -19.94
N ASP A 10 -16.17 -10.13 -20.73
CA ASP A 10 -14.73 -9.92 -20.54
C ASP A 10 -14.33 -8.57 -19.95
N PHE A 11 -15.28 -7.64 -19.79
CA PHE A 11 -15.03 -6.30 -19.24
C PHE A 11 -16.25 -5.77 -18.50
N ALA A 12 -16.03 -5.27 -17.30
CA ALA A 12 -17.03 -4.56 -16.52
C ALA A 12 -16.37 -3.41 -15.76
N GLU A 13 -16.95 -2.21 -15.88
CA GLU A 13 -16.73 -1.13 -14.92
C GLU A 13 -17.59 -1.41 -13.70
N LEU A 14 -16.94 -1.63 -12.55
CA LEU A 14 -17.62 -2.00 -11.31
C LEU A 14 -18.04 -0.78 -10.50
N ASP A 15 -17.22 0.27 -10.53
CA ASP A 15 -17.51 1.55 -9.88
C ASP A 15 -16.73 2.68 -10.54
N TYR A 16 -17.33 3.89 -10.53
CA TYR A 16 -16.75 5.14 -10.98
C TYR A 16 -17.05 6.21 -9.95
N ARG A 17 -16.03 6.95 -9.51
CA ARG A 17 -16.14 8.03 -8.53
C ARG A 17 -15.27 9.22 -8.93
N GLN A 18 -15.83 10.40 -8.81
CA GLN A 18 -15.05 11.64 -8.83
C GLN A 18 -14.41 11.85 -7.46
N THR A 19 -13.10 12.06 -7.43
CA THR A 19 -12.34 12.28 -6.21
C THR A 19 -11.53 13.57 -6.29
N PRO A 20 -10.99 14.07 -5.16
CA PRO A 20 -10.10 15.24 -5.18
C PRO A 20 -8.82 15.03 -5.99
N LEU A 21 -8.43 13.78 -6.24
CA LEU A 21 -7.23 13.43 -7.03
C LEU A 21 -7.56 13.13 -8.51
N GLY A 22 -8.84 13.15 -8.88
CA GLY A 22 -9.30 12.83 -10.23
C GLY A 22 -10.34 11.72 -10.25
N ASP A 23 -10.72 11.31 -11.45
CA ASP A 23 -11.71 10.26 -11.67
C ASP A 23 -11.13 8.89 -11.29
N LEU A 24 -11.76 8.23 -10.32
CA LEU A 24 -11.34 6.92 -9.83
C LEU A 24 -12.27 5.84 -10.41
N VAL A 25 -11.67 4.82 -11.03
CA VAL A 25 -12.40 3.73 -11.69
C VAL A 25 -11.92 2.39 -11.15
N LEU A 26 -12.88 1.56 -10.69
CA LEU A 26 -12.66 0.13 -10.47
C LEU A 26 -13.23 -0.64 -11.63
N ARG A 27 -12.43 -1.47 -12.27
CA ARG A 27 -12.88 -2.32 -13.37
C ARG A 27 -12.40 -3.76 -13.20
N ARG A 28 -13.15 -4.66 -13.82
CA ARG A 28 -12.83 -6.06 -13.91
C ARG A 28 -12.65 -6.44 -15.38
N ARG A 29 -11.60 -7.18 -15.67
CA ARG A 29 -11.31 -7.69 -17.01
C ARG A 29 -10.99 -9.17 -16.97
N ARG A 30 -11.34 -9.86 -18.05
CA ARG A 30 -10.89 -11.22 -18.32
C ARG A 30 -9.84 -11.20 -19.43
N LEU A 31 -8.63 -11.64 -19.11
CA LEU A 31 -7.49 -11.63 -20.02
C LEU A 31 -7.48 -12.94 -20.82
N ARG A 32 -8.02 -12.91 -22.05
CA ARG A 32 -8.12 -14.11 -22.92
C ARG A 32 -6.77 -14.70 -23.29
N ASN A 33 -5.74 -13.87 -23.43
CA ASN A 33 -4.36 -14.26 -23.70
C ASN A 33 -3.64 -14.90 -22.53
N LEU A 34 -4.27 -14.92 -21.34
CA LEU A 34 -3.79 -15.55 -20.12
C LEU A 34 -4.85 -16.52 -19.56
N ASP A 35 -5.30 -17.46 -20.39
CA ASP A 35 -6.27 -18.51 -20.04
C ASP A 35 -7.58 -17.98 -19.41
N GLY A 36 -7.93 -16.74 -19.72
CA GLY A 36 -9.15 -16.13 -19.22
C GLY A 36 -9.09 -15.71 -17.73
N ILE A 37 -7.91 -15.48 -17.19
CA ILE A 37 -7.74 -14.97 -15.84
C ILE A 37 -8.54 -13.68 -15.66
N GLU A 38 -9.30 -13.62 -14.58
CA GLU A 38 -10.03 -12.43 -14.16
C GLU A 38 -9.13 -11.51 -13.35
N VAL A 39 -9.01 -10.25 -13.75
CA VAL A 39 -8.19 -9.23 -13.09
C VAL A 39 -9.04 -8.03 -12.70
N PHE A 40 -8.72 -7.46 -11.55
CA PHE A 40 -9.26 -6.19 -11.07
C PHE A 40 -8.21 -5.12 -11.26
N GLU A 41 -8.62 -3.97 -11.76
CA GLU A 41 -7.75 -2.85 -12.08
C GLU A 41 -8.32 -1.56 -11.51
N VAL A 42 -7.43 -0.71 -10.98
CA VAL A 42 -7.77 0.61 -10.48
C VAL A 42 -7.07 1.65 -11.34
N LYS A 43 -7.85 2.63 -11.83
CA LYS A 43 -7.35 3.82 -12.53
C LYS A 43 -7.70 5.07 -11.74
N LEU A 44 -6.80 6.06 -11.80
CA LEU A 44 -7.02 7.41 -11.27
C LEU A 44 -6.69 8.41 -12.38
N GLY A 45 -7.73 9.06 -12.94
CA GLY A 45 -7.59 9.83 -14.17
C GLY A 45 -7.07 8.98 -15.31
N GLU A 46 -5.96 9.43 -15.91
CA GLU A 46 -5.30 8.66 -16.97
C GLU A 46 -4.31 7.61 -16.43
N ASP A 47 -3.95 7.70 -15.15
CA ASP A 47 -2.97 6.81 -14.54
C ASP A 47 -3.56 5.45 -14.19
N PHE A 48 -2.78 4.42 -14.49
CA PHE A 48 -3.07 3.06 -14.05
C PHE A 48 -2.37 2.82 -12.71
N LEU A 49 -3.16 2.74 -11.62
CA LEU A 49 -2.58 2.62 -10.30
C LEU A 49 -2.13 1.20 -9.98
N MET A 50 -3.00 0.21 -10.23
CA MET A 50 -2.69 -1.17 -9.86
C MET A 50 -3.56 -2.20 -10.58
N SER A 51 -3.11 -3.46 -10.55
CA SER A 51 -3.83 -4.62 -11.03
C SER A 51 -3.68 -5.79 -10.06
N SER A 52 -4.72 -6.59 -9.93
CA SER A 52 -4.64 -7.85 -9.18
C SER A 52 -3.77 -8.91 -9.86
N LEU A 53 -3.29 -8.66 -11.08
CA LEU A 53 -2.38 -9.55 -11.79
C LEU A 53 -0.98 -9.57 -11.18
N PHE A 54 -0.55 -8.43 -10.62
CA PHE A 54 0.77 -8.25 -10.01
C PHE A 54 0.58 -7.81 -8.58
N HIS A 55 1.07 -8.58 -7.64
CA HIS A 55 0.95 -8.30 -6.20
C HIS A 55 2.09 -8.90 -5.36
N GLU A 56 3.08 -9.46 -6.03
CA GLU A 56 4.21 -10.13 -5.39
C GLU A 56 5.01 -9.17 -4.51
N VAL A 57 5.13 -7.92 -4.96
CA VAL A 57 5.94 -6.93 -4.26
C VAL A 57 5.22 -6.34 -3.06
N GLU A 58 3.91 -6.16 -3.14
CA GLU A 58 3.04 -5.77 -2.02
C GLU A 58 3.04 -6.84 -0.92
N VAL A 59 3.02 -8.12 -1.33
CA VAL A 59 3.17 -9.24 -0.38
C VAL A 59 4.57 -9.22 0.24
N ALA A 60 5.62 -9.04 -0.58
CA ALA A 60 6.99 -8.97 -0.10
C ALA A 60 7.23 -7.77 0.84
N LEU A 61 6.58 -6.63 0.59
CA LEU A 61 6.64 -5.46 1.48
C LEU A 61 6.23 -5.82 2.91
N ALA A 62 5.11 -6.53 3.06
CA ALA A 62 4.63 -6.95 4.38
C ALA A 62 5.53 -8.05 4.98
N ASP A 63 5.84 -9.08 4.20
CA ASP A 63 6.61 -10.23 4.68
C ASP A 63 8.03 -9.82 5.11
N LEU A 64 8.74 -9.05 4.28
CA LEU A 64 10.09 -8.57 4.58
C LEU A 64 10.11 -7.57 5.74
N GLY A 65 9.13 -6.65 5.78
CA GLY A 65 9.01 -5.67 6.85
C GLY A 65 8.78 -6.33 8.21
N ILE A 66 7.82 -7.25 8.29
CA ILE A 66 7.47 -7.94 9.55
C ILE A 66 8.56 -8.93 9.97
N ALA A 67 9.23 -9.60 9.03
CA ALA A 67 10.31 -10.54 9.34
C ALA A 67 11.52 -9.89 10.04
N ARG A 68 11.63 -8.56 9.99
CA ARG A 68 12.70 -7.82 10.71
C ARG A 68 12.38 -7.49 12.15
N LEU A 69 11.15 -7.75 12.59
CA LEU A 69 10.73 -7.54 13.97
C LEU A 69 11.13 -8.73 14.84
N GLU A 70 11.45 -8.45 16.09
CA GLU A 70 11.75 -9.46 17.09
C GLU A 70 10.61 -9.55 18.11
N GLY A 71 10.21 -10.77 18.46
CA GLY A 71 9.11 -11.00 19.40
C GLY A 71 7.78 -11.35 18.73
N GLY A 72 6.70 -10.73 19.19
CA GLY A 72 5.35 -10.96 18.72
C GLY A 72 4.39 -9.84 19.15
N ASP A 73 3.08 -10.04 18.93
CA ASP A 73 2.02 -9.08 19.26
C ASP A 73 2.24 -7.71 18.60
N PHE A 74 2.57 -7.74 17.31
CA PHE A 74 2.92 -6.53 16.58
C PHE A 74 1.70 -5.69 16.24
N ASP A 75 1.83 -4.39 16.45
CA ASP A 75 0.94 -3.35 15.95
C ASP A 75 1.53 -2.81 14.65
N VAL A 76 0.79 -2.90 13.55
CA VAL A 76 1.26 -2.56 12.19
C VAL A 76 0.38 -1.49 11.58
N VAL A 77 0.99 -0.58 10.83
CA VAL A 77 0.30 0.38 9.95
C VAL A 77 0.63 0.06 8.51
N VAL A 78 -0.38 0.10 7.65
CA VAL A 78 -0.23 0.11 6.19
C VAL A 78 -0.72 1.47 5.68
N GLY A 79 0.10 2.18 4.95
CA GLY A 79 -0.27 3.34 4.16
C GLY A 79 -0.57 2.90 2.74
N GLY A 80 -1.81 3.12 2.28
CA GLY A 80 -2.35 2.61 1.03
C GLY A 80 -3.08 1.27 1.19
N LEU A 81 -4.37 1.24 0.86
CA LEU A 81 -5.17 0.03 0.88
C LEU A 81 -5.17 -0.67 -0.48
N GLY A 82 -5.36 0.11 -1.54
CA GLY A 82 -5.42 -0.39 -2.90
C GLY A 82 -6.36 -1.58 -3.07
N LEU A 83 -5.87 -2.69 -3.63
CA LEU A 83 -6.60 -3.95 -3.71
C LEU A 83 -6.40 -4.85 -2.47
N GLY A 84 -5.61 -4.41 -1.48
CA GLY A 84 -5.51 -5.04 -0.16
C GLY A 84 -4.39 -6.06 0.01
N TYR A 85 -3.48 -6.21 -0.95
CA TYR A 85 -2.47 -7.28 -0.92
C TYR A 85 -1.47 -7.12 0.23
N THR A 86 -0.96 -5.91 0.47
CA THR A 86 -0.08 -5.59 1.61
C THR A 86 -0.79 -5.84 2.94
N ALA A 87 -2.04 -5.39 3.08
CA ALA A 87 -2.83 -5.59 4.29
C ALA A 87 -3.09 -7.08 4.57
N ARG A 88 -3.50 -7.84 3.54
CA ARG A 88 -3.72 -9.29 3.65
C ARG A 88 -2.45 -10.04 4.02
N ALA A 89 -1.31 -9.70 3.41
CA ALA A 89 -0.03 -10.33 3.73
C ALA A 89 0.36 -10.08 5.19
N ALA A 90 0.19 -8.85 5.69
CA ALA A 90 0.40 -8.54 7.09
C ALA A 90 -0.52 -9.37 8.02
N LEU A 91 -1.81 -9.52 7.69
CA LEU A 91 -2.78 -10.28 8.49
C LEU A 91 -2.52 -11.80 8.49
N LYS A 92 -1.87 -12.35 7.46
CA LYS A 92 -1.45 -13.76 7.44
C LYS A 92 -0.38 -14.06 8.48
N ASN A 93 0.36 -13.05 8.95
CA ASN A 93 1.33 -13.24 10.02
C ASN A 93 0.61 -13.28 11.37
N SER A 94 0.70 -14.42 12.06
CA SER A 94 0.05 -14.63 13.36
C SER A 94 0.62 -13.75 14.48
N SER A 95 1.83 -13.21 14.30
CA SER A 95 2.43 -12.26 15.24
C SER A 95 1.86 -10.84 15.12
N VAL A 96 1.04 -10.55 14.12
CA VAL A 96 0.34 -9.26 14.01
C VAL A 96 -0.91 -9.28 14.89
N ARG A 97 -0.88 -8.47 15.94
CA ARG A 97 -1.99 -8.28 16.88
C ARG A 97 -3.02 -7.28 16.39
N SER A 98 -2.57 -6.20 15.75
CA SER A 98 -3.46 -5.19 15.19
C SER A 98 -2.87 -4.59 13.92
N LEU A 99 -3.76 -4.28 12.98
CA LEU A 99 -3.45 -3.64 11.70
C LEU A 99 -4.34 -2.40 11.52
N VAL A 100 -3.71 -1.25 11.29
CA VAL A 100 -4.39 -0.02 10.85
C VAL A 100 -4.02 0.21 9.39
N VAL A 101 -5.00 0.25 8.50
CA VAL A 101 -4.79 0.54 7.07
C VAL A 101 -5.39 1.90 6.75
N ILE A 102 -4.57 2.80 6.24
CA ILE A 102 -4.95 4.19 5.95
C ILE A 102 -5.02 4.37 4.45
N ASP A 103 -6.16 4.85 3.96
CA ASP A 103 -6.33 5.23 2.56
C ASP A 103 -6.99 6.61 2.46
N PHE A 104 -6.50 7.42 1.53
CA PHE A 104 -7.02 8.75 1.26
C PHE A 104 -8.33 8.71 0.49
N LEU A 105 -8.55 7.67 -0.31
CA LEU A 105 -9.70 7.53 -1.20
C LEU A 105 -10.80 6.71 -0.50
N GLN A 106 -11.80 7.39 0.04
CA GLN A 106 -12.96 6.72 0.66
C GLN A 106 -13.59 5.63 -0.25
N PRO A 107 -13.72 5.82 -1.58
CA PRO A 107 -14.25 4.77 -2.44
C PRO A 107 -13.45 3.46 -2.41
N VAL A 108 -12.12 3.51 -2.23
CA VAL A 108 -11.29 2.31 -2.09
C VAL A 108 -11.69 1.53 -0.84
N ILE A 109 -11.90 2.22 0.28
CA ILE A 109 -12.40 1.61 1.52
C ILE A 109 -13.80 1.02 1.30
N ASP A 110 -14.70 1.76 0.64
CA ASP A 110 -16.06 1.32 0.34
C ASP A 110 -16.07 0.03 -0.50
N TRP A 111 -15.19 -0.09 -1.49
CA TRP A 111 -15.07 -1.31 -2.31
C TRP A 111 -14.74 -2.54 -1.49
N HIS A 112 -13.84 -2.41 -0.51
CA HIS A 112 -13.52 -3.50 0.41
C HIS A 112 -14.72 -3.85 1.29
N GLN A 113 -15.37 -2.87 1.89
CA GLN A 113 -16.54 -3.07 2.76
C GLN A 113 -17.73 -3.68 2.02
N GLN A 114 -17.94 -3.30 0.77
CA GLN A 114 -19.00 -3.84 -0.10
C GLN A 114 -18.63 -5.20 -0.74
N GLY A 115 -17.36 -5.62 -0.65
CA GLY A 115 -16.87 -6.85 -1.26
C GLY A 115 -16.81 -6.78 -2.79
N LEU A 116 -16.60 -5.59 -3.35
CA LEU A 116 -16.42 -5.38 -4.80
C LEU A 116 -15.02 -5.81 -5.28
N VAL A 117 -14.05 -5.88 -4.38
CA VAL A 117 -12.68 -6.32 -4.67
C VAL A 117 -12.42 -7.70 -4.07
N PRO A 118 -11.50 -8.50 -4.66
CA PRO A 118 -11.33 -9.90 -4.27
C PRO A 118 -11.04 -10.13 -2.79
N LEU A 119 -10.22 -9.26 -2.17
CA LEU A 119 -9.78 -9.41 -0.78
C LEU A 119 -10.67 -8.63 0.22
N GLY A 120 -11.67 -7.90 -0.27
CA GLY A 120 -12.47 -7.00 0.56
C GLY A 120 -13.08 -7.67 1.78
N LYS A 121 -13.79 -8.78 1.58
CA LYS A 121 -14.46 -9.52 2.66
C LYS A 121 -13.46 -10.15 3.64
N GLU A 122 -12.34 -10.66 3.15
CA GLU A 122 -11.30 -11.26 4.00
C GLU A 122 -10.71 -10.23 4.95
N ILE A 123 -10.33 -9.05 4.42
CA ILE A 123 -9.71 -7.97 5.19
C ILE A 123 -10.69 -7.34 6.18
N THR A 124 -11.91 -7.07 5.75
CA THR A 124 -12.91 -6.39 6.60
C THR A 124 -13.52 -7.30 7.67
N ALA A 125 -13.46 -8.61 7.50
CA ALA A 125 -13.91 -9.59 8.51
C ALA A 125 -12.84 -9.88 9.59
N ASP A 126 -11.58 -9.53 9.37
CA ASP A 126 -10.52 -9.77 10.36
C ASP A 126 -10.61 -8.72 11.48
N ALA A 127 -10.92 -9.19 12.70
CA ALA A 127 -11.10 -8.32 13.87
C ALA A 127 -9.84 -7.54 14.25
N ARG A 128 -8.66 -7.93 13.77
CA ARG A 128 -7.40 -7.21 13.97
C ARG A 128 -7.26 -6.02 13.05
N CYS A 129 -8.01 -5.97 11.93
CA CYS A 129 -7.89 -4.97 10.88
C CYS A 129 -8.87 -3.81 11.09
N ARG A 130 -8.34 -2.60 10.93
CA ARG A 130 -9.15 -1.38 10.89
C ARG A 130 -8.79 -0.56 9.67
N LEU A 131 -9.77 -0.27 8.83
CA LEU A 131 -9.64 0.65 7.70
C LEU A 131 -9.93 2.08 8.19
N VAL A 132 -9.04 3.00 7.86
CA VAL A 132 -9.11 4.43 8.27
C VAL A 132 -9.07 5.29 7.02
N HIS A 133 -10.10 6.10 6.82
CA HIS A 133 -10.09 7.16 5.81
C HIS A 133 -9.23 8.32 6.32
N GLY A 134 -8.14 8.62 5.62
CA GLY A 134 -7.22 9.68 6.03
C GLY A 134 -6.03 9.85 5.08
N ASP A 135 -5.36 10.97 5.21
CA ASP A 135 -4.11 11.26 4.52
C ASP A 135 -2.93 10.71 5.33
N PHE A 136 -2.32 9.63 4.86
CA PHE A 136 -1.18 8.99 5.51
C PHE A 136 -0.02 9.96 5.74
N PHE A 137 0.29 10.80 4.76
CA PHE A 137 1.42 11.73 4.85
C PHE A 137 1.17 12.85 5.86
N ALA A 138 -0.07 13.33 5.94
CA ALA A 138 -0.46 14.31 6.95
C ALA A 138 -0.40 13.70 8.37
N LEU A 139 -0.82 12.44 8.54
CA LEU A 139 -0.74 11.71 9.81
C LEU A 139 0.71 11.40 10.20
N ALA A 140 1.55 11.04 9.23
CA ALA A 140 2.98 10.84 9.46
C ALA A 140 3.70 12.14 9.88
N ALA A 141 3.23 13.28 9.37
CA ALA A 141 3.77 14.61 9.71
C ALA A 141 3.37 15.10 11.09
N ASP A 142 2.30 14.57 11.71
CA ASP A 142 1.76 14.97 13.02
C ASP A 142 1.79 13.78 14.02
N PRO A 143 2.91 13.55 14.72
CA PRO A 143 3.01 12.50 15.73
C PRO A 143 2.04 12.66 16.91
N GLY A 144 1.54 13.86 17.15
CA GLY A 144 0.54 14.14 18.20
C GLY A 144 -0.82 13.55 17.85
N ARG A 145 -1.20 13.55 16.56
CA ARG A 145 -2.40 12.89 16.03
C ARG A 145 -2.15 11.41 15.82
N GLY A 146 -1.04 11.07 15.14
CA GLY A 146 -0.66 9.69 14.83
C GLY A 146 -1.58 8.99 13.83
N PHE A 147 -1.34 7.70 13.63
CA PHE A 147 -2.05 6.89 12.62
C PHE A 147 -3.36 6.26 13.13
N ASP A 148 -3.57 6.20 14.44
CA ASP A 148 -4.79 5.61 15.02
C ASP A 148 -5.70 6.72 15.57
N PRO A 149 -6.84 7.03 14.92
CA PRO A 149 -7.73 8.11 15.35
C PRO A 149 -8.37 7.85 16.73
N PHE A 150 -8.37 6.60 17.20
CA PHE A 150 -8.92 6.23 18.51
C PHE A 150 -7.86 6.22 19.63
N THR A 151 -6.57 6.20 19.24
CA THR A 151 -5.45 6.20 20.17
C THR A 151 -4.38 7.16 19.64
N PRO A 152 -4.57 8.48 19.80
CA PRO A 152 -3.59 9.47 19.35
C PRO A 152 -2.20 9.18 19.93
N SER A 153 -1.16 9.55 19.19
CA SER A 153 0.25 9.32 19.57
C SER A 153 0.66 7.86 19.78
N ARG A 154 -0.20 6.89 19.39
CA ARG A 154 0.14 5.47 19.42
C ARG A 154 1.35 5.21 18.51
N ARG A 155 2.30 4.42 19.02
CA ARG A 155 3.43 3.92 18.24
C ARG A 155 3.12 2.55 17.67
N PHE A 156 3.86 2.19 16.62
CA PHE A 156 3.70 0.94 15.91
C PHE A 156 5.03 0.20 15.81
N HIS A 157 4.98 -1.12 15.64
CA HIS A 157 6.15 -1.96 15.45
C HIS A 157 6.60 -1.93 13.98
N ALA A 158 5.66 -1.82 13.04
CA ALA A 158 5.98 -1.63 11.63
C ALA A 158 5.07 -0.59 10.99
N VAL A 159 5.64 0.18 10.07
CA VAL A 159 4.93 1.03 9.11
C VAL A 159 5.32 0.58 7.72
N LEU A 160 4.34 0.11 6.95
CA LEU A 160 4.47 -0.40 5.59
C LEU A 160 3.79 0.58 4.64
N LEU A 161 4.57 1.24 3.78
CA LEU A 161 4.07 2.29 2.89
C LEU A 161 3.99 1.81 1.45
N ASP A 162 2.79 1.91 0.88
CA ASP A 162 2.42 1.43 -0.45
C ASP A 162 1.46 2.44 -1.12
N ILE A 163 1.96 3.65 -1.41
CA ILE A 163 1.15 4.73 -1.97
C ILE A 163 1.77 5.30 -3.25
N ASP A 164 2.95 5.92 -3.15
CA ASP A 164 3.61 6.55 -4.29
C ASP A 164 4.35 5.51 -5.15
N HIS A 165 4.51 5.78 -6.45
CA HIS A 165 5.26 4.90 -7.34
C HIS A 165 6.73 4.74 -6.93
N SER A 166 7.32 5.80 -6.39
CA SER A 166 8.65 5.77 -5.79
C SER A 166 8.90 7.06 -5.00
N PRO A 167 10.01 7.17 -4.23
CA PRO A 167 10.39 8.43 -3.58
C PRO A 167 10.61 9.61 -4.55
N LYS A 168 10.81 9.34 -5.85
CA LYS A 168 11.01 10.34 -6.90
C LYS A 168 9.81 10.48 -7.84
N ASN A 169 8.89 9.53 -7.84
CA ASN A 169 7.68 9.52 -8.67
C ASN A 169 6.44 9.49 -7.76
N LEU A 170 5.99 10.68 -7.38
CA LEU A 170 4.95 10.89 -6.37
C LEU A 170 3.57 11.01 -7.03
N LEU A 171 2.54 10.46 -6.42
CA LEU A 171 1.15 10.68 -6.82
C LEU A 171 0.72 12.14 -6.62
N HIS A 172 1.36 12.85 -5.69
CA HIS A 172 1.13 14.27 -5.45
C HIS A 172 2.40 14.94 -4.92
N GLU A 173 2.75 16.14 -5.43
CA GLU A 173 3.99 16.86 -5.10
C GLU A 173 4.16 17.15 -3.58
N ARG A 174 3.06 17.33 -2.83
CA ARG A 174 3.09 17.54 -1.38
C ARG A 174 3.64 16.34 -0.58
N HIS A 175 3.75 15.15 -1.18
CA HIS A 175 4.35 13.99 -0.53
C HIS A 175 5.87 14.10 -0.41
N ALA A 176 6.51 15.00 -1.17
CA ALA A 176 7.97 15.17 -1.19
C ALA A 176 8.58 15.42 0.20
N ASP A 177 7.91 16.21 1.05
CA ASP A 177 8.37 16.52 2.40
C ASP A 177 8.48 15.28 3.30
N PHE A 178 7.69 14.23 3.03
CA PHE A 178 7.74 12.98 3.77
C PHE A 178 9.06 12.23 3.51
N TYR A 179 9.52 12.20 2.26
CA TYR A 179 10.74 11.49 1.83
C TYR A 179 12.03 12.22 2.20
N ALA A 180 11.94 13.48 2.67
CA ALA A 180 13.07 14.22 3.21
C ALA A 180 13.42 13.75 4.65
N GLU A 181 14.65 14.02 5.09
CA GLU A 181 15.13 13.65 6.43
C GLU A 181 14.18 14.10 7.56
N ALA A 182 13.64 15.32 7.48
CA ALA A 182 12.72 15.84 8.49
C ALA A 182 11.39 15.09 8.56
N GLY A 183 10.83 14.69 7.41
CA GLY A 183 9.62 13.87 7.32
C GLY A 183 9.83 12.48 7.91
N LEU A 184 10.94 11.83 7.52
CA LEU A 184 11.32 10.51 8.02
C LEU A 184 11.59 10.53 9.54
N ARG A 185 12.15 11.61 10.10
CA ARG A 185 12.30 11.77 11.57
C ARG A 185 10.96 11.84 12.29
N ARG A 186 9.97 12.53 11.72
CA ARG A 186 8.59 12.56 12.26
C ARG A 186 7.97 11.16 12.23
N LEU A 187 8.09 10.46 11.10
CA LEU A 187 7.66 9.07 10.99
C LEU A 187 8.34 8.18 12.04
N ALA A 188 9.67 8.25 12.16
CA ALA A 188 10.43 7.44 13.10
C ALA A 188 9.94 7.62 14.54
N SER A 189 9.50 8.82 14.94
CA SER A 189 8.97 9.08 16.29
C SER A 189 7.69 8.28 16.59
N GLN A 190 6.95 7.83 15.56
CA GLN A 190 5.73 7.03 15.66
C GLN A 190 5.98 5.52 15.60
N ILE A 191 7.24 5.10 15.43
CA ILE A 191 7.64 3.70 15.41
C ILE A 191 8.31 3.37 16.77
N TYR A 192 8.13 2.18 17.31
CA TYR A 192 8.84 1.74 18.52
C TYR A 192 10.35 1.60 18.27
N PRO A 193 11.22 1.78 19.28
CA PRO A 193 12.63 1.38 19.16
C PRO A 193 12.73 -0.08 18.75
N GLY A 194 13.57 -0.37 17.73
CA GLY A 194 13.66 -1.69 17.13
C GLY A 194 12.57 -2.03 16.11
N GLY A 195 11.60 -1.13 15.92
CA GLY A 195 10.57 -1.28 14.90
C GLY A 195 11.07 -0.98 13.49
N VAL A 196 10.21 -1.15 12.49
CA VAL A 196 10.57 -1.15 11.07
C VAL A 196 9.73 -0.16 10.27
N PHE A 197 10.39 0.57 9.39
CA PHE A 197 9.77 1.22 8.24
C PHE A 197 10.11 0.42 6.98
N ALA A 198 9.09 0.08 6.20
CA ALA A 198 9.24 -0.53 4.89
C ALA A 198 8.45 0.26 3.85
N LEU A 199 9.01 0.40 2.64
CA LEU A 199 8.45 1.18 1.55
C LEU A 199 8.52 0.39 0.24
N TRP A 200 7.39 0.31 -0.45
CA TRP A 200 7.31 -0.17 -1.82
C TRP A 200 7.79 0.91 -2.81
N SER A 201 8.43 0.50 -3.89
CA SER A 201 8.84 1.37 -4.99
C SER A 201 8.87 0.59 -6.31
N ASP A 202 8.27 1.15 -7.35
CA ASP A 202 8.33 0.58 -8.71
C ASP A 202 9.70 0.77 -9.38
N ASP A 203 10.48 1.74 -8.91
CA ASP A 203 11.82 2.03 -9.42
C ASP A 203 12.88 1.06 -8.88
N ALA A 204 14.00 0.98 -9.60
CA ALA A 204 15.22 0.34 -9.11
C ALA A 204 15.73 1.02 -7.82
N PRO A 205 16.56 0.33 -7.01
CA PRO A 205 17.12 0.91 -5.78
C PRO A 205 17.77 2.26 -6.01
N ASP A 206 17.34 3.27 -5.23
CA ASP A 206 17.88 4.65 -5.28
C ASP A 206 18.90 4.86 -4.15
N PRO A 207 20.20 5.00 -4.47
CA PRO A 207 21.24 5.25 -3.46
C PRO A 207 21.07 6.57 -2.71
N GLU A 208 20.46 7.60 -3.35
CA GLU A 208 20.23 8.90 -2.70
C GLU A 208 19.17 8.76 -1.61
N PHE A 209 18.07 8.05 -1.91
CA PHE A 209 17.05 7.79 -0.91
C PHE A 209 17.56 6.88 0.21
N LEU A 210 18.36 5.86 -0.10
CA LEU A 210 19.02 5.05 0.93
C LEU A 210 19.93 5.90 1.84
N ALA A 211 20.65 6.86 1.29
CA ALA A 211 21.45 7.77 2.10
C ALA A 211 20.60 8.67 2.99
N VAL A 212 19.42 9.11 2.54
CA VAL A 212 18.47 9.87 3.37
C VAL A 212 17.89 8.98 4.49
N LEU A 213 17.48 7.74 4.17
CA LEU A 213 17.02 6.77 5.18
C LEU A 213 18.08 6.55 6.26
N GLY A 214 19.35 6.37 5.87
CA GLY A 214 20.48 6.13 6.79
C GLY A 214 20.80 7.27 7.74
N LYS A 215 20.29 8.50 7.51
CA LYS A 215 20.38 9.62 8.46
C LYS A 215 19.40 9.51 9.62
N VAL A 216 18.36 8.69 9.49
CA VAL A 216 17.25 8.59 10.43
C VAL A 216 17.14 7.20 11.02
N PHE A 217 17.37 6.18 10.23
CA PHE A 217 17.21 4.76 10.56
C PHE A 217 18.54 4.02 10.49
N THR A 218 18.56 2.80 11.01
CA THR A 218 19.67 1.86 10.95
C THR A 218 19.30 0.66 10.09
N GLY A 219 20.29 -0.13 9.66
CA GLY A 219 20.06 -1.34 8.89
C GLY A 219 19.26 -1.10 7.61
N CYS A 220 19.48 0.09 6.97
CA CYS A 220 18.79 0.45 5.75
C CYS A 220 19.28 -0.39 4.58
N GLU A 221 18.35 -0.98 3.84
CA GLU A 221 18.65 -1.71 2.61
C GLU A 221 17.50 -1.57 1.60
N ALA A 222 17.79 -1.88 0.35
CA ALA A 222 16.83 -2.00 -0.72
C ALA A 222 16.89 -3.41 -1.31
N GLN A 223 15.78 -4.13 -1.25
CA GLN A 223 15.67 -5.47 -1.82
C GLN A 223 14.91 -5.43 -3.12
N VAL A 224 15.50 -5.95 -4.20
CA VAL A 224 14.84 -6.09 -5.50
C VAL A 224 14.00 -7.36 -5.49
N VAL A 225 12.70 -7.20 -5.64
CA VAL A 225 11.73 -8.29 -5.76
C VAL A 225 11.43 -8.49 -7.23
N ARG A 226 11.73 -9.69 -7.75
CA ARG A 226 11.45 -10.07 -9.15
C ARG A 226 10.21 -10.92 -9.21
N PHE A 227 9.42 -10.71 -10.24
CA PHE A 227 8.21 -11.50 -10.51
C PHE A 227 8.04 -11.68 -12.01
N HIS A 228 7.41 -12.79 -12.40
CA HIS A 228 7.11 -13.05 -13.79
C HIS A 228 5.98 -12.14 -14.29
N ASN A 229 6.22 -11.44 -15.40
CA ASN A 229 5.20 -10.63 -16.06
C ASN A 229 4.69 -11.35 -17.30
N PRO A 230 3.52 -12.00 -17.22
CA PRO A 230 3.00 -12.79 -18.35
C PRO A 230 2.52 -11.93 -19.53
N LEU A 231 2.31 -10.62 -19.33
CA LEU A 231 1.95 -9.71 -20.41
C LEU A 231 3.16 -9.33 -21.27
N LEU A 232 4.34 -9.32 -20.66
CA LEU A 232 5.62 -8.99 -21.32
C LEU A 232 6.45 -10.23 -21.63
N GLU A 233 6.02 -11.41 -21.19
CA GLU A 233 6.74 -12.69 -21.31
C GLU A 233 8.19 -12.62 -20.76
N LYS A 234 8.38 -11.81 -19.70
CA LYS A 234 9.68 -11.61 -19.04
C LYS A 234 9.48 -11.24 -17.58
N ASP A 235 10.57 -11.28 -16.81
CA ASP A 235 10.54 -10.82 -15.44
C ASP A 235 10.45 -9.28 -15.38
N SER A 236 9.63 -8.81 -14.47
CA SER A 236 9.61 -7.45 -13.95
C SER A 236 10.20 -7.42 -12.55
N ALA A 237 10.56 -6.24 -12.06
CA ALA A 237 11.12 -6.09 -10.73
C ALA A 237 10.76 -4.72 -10.16
N SER A 238 10.47 -4.70 -8.87
CA SER A 238 10.31 -3.49 -8.07
C SER A 238 11.15 -3.61 -6.80
N THR A 239 11.21 -2.55 -6.02
CA THR A 239 12.10 -2.45 -4.84
C THR A 239 11.28 -2.36 -3.56
N VAL A 240 11.73 -3.05 -2.52
CA VAL A 240 11.29 -2.85 -1.14
C VAL A 240 12.45 -2.26 -0.34
N TYR A 241 12.27 -1.03 0.15
CA TYR A 241 13.19 -0.43 1.11
C TYR A 241 12.82 -0.87 2.51
N LEU A 242 13.83 -1.17 3.32
CA LEU A 242 13.69 -1.63 4.70
C LEU A 242 14.63 -0.81 5.57
N ALA A 243 14.12 -0.32 6.71
CA ALA A 243 14.87 0.50 7.63
C ALA A 243 14.42 0.23 9.07
N ARG A 244 15.34 0.14 10.02
CA ARG A 244 15.06 -0.15 11.43
C ARG A 244 15.26 1.11 12.28
N ARG A 245 14.32 1.36 13.16
CA ARG A 245 14.42 2.45 14.13
C ARG A 245 15.35 2.10 15.31
#